data_fdf794c20ff92844cc0b87740e57924b
#
_entry.id   fdf794c20ff92844cc0b87740e57924b
#
_cell.length_a   1.000
_cell.length_b   1.000
_cell.length_c   1.000
_cell.angle_alpha   90.00
_cell.angle_beta   90.00
_cell.angle_gamma   90.00
#
_symmetry.space_group_name_H-M   'P 1'
#
loop_
_entity.id
_entity.type
_entity.pdbx_description
1 polymer ?
#
loop_
_entity_poly.entity_id
_entity_poly.type
_entity_poly.pdbx_seq_one_letter_code
_entity_poly.pdbx_strand_id
1 'polypeptide(L)'
;MNSNVIRTFGVIMLVLIIIGSGIALLANWNSMLLRGFVSDLRSELRAAEGIEIIETVSDYGKLGGNGNGINFFGAVLVKAEDPAVLDALVSLNKDFELLDYYKQEKREIDLKYAQYAHLSFENLSPEYYVVWFYQSSHPHANLLDIKGH
;
A
#
# COMPACT_ATOMS: atom_id res chain seq x y z
N MET A 1 -35.77 36.62 -9.61
CA MET A 1 -35.38 35.26 -10.03
C MET A 1 -36.36 34.29 -9.38
N ASN A 2 -36.99 33.42 -10.15
CA ASN A 2 -38.08 32.55 -9.66
C ASN A 2 -37.55 31.54 -8.61
N SER A 3 -38.17 31.44 -7.42
CA SER A 3 -37.72 30.59 -6.33
C SER A 3 -37.59 29.10 -6.73
N ASN A 4 -38.39 28.65 -7.68
CA ASN A 4 -38.32 27.29 -8.22
C ASN A 4 -37.04 27.05 -9.04
N VAL A 5 -36.56 28.06 -9.78
CA VAL A 5 -35.30 27.97 -10.55
C VAL A 5 -34.10 27.83 -9.60
N ILE A 6 -34.09 28.58 -8.51
CA ILE A 6 -33.04 28.51 -7.50
C ILE A 6 -33.00 27.12 -6.82
N ARG A 7 -34.18 26.59 -6.46
CA ARG A 7 -34.30 25.27 -5.86
C ARG A 7 -33.84 24.16 -6.81
N THR A 8 -34.27 24.19 -8.07
CA THR A 8 -33.86 23.22 -9.09
C THR A 8 -32.36 23.28 -9.32
N PHE A 9 -31.76 24.48 -9.43
CA PHE A 9 -30.33 24.63 -9.57
C PHE A 9 -29.56 24.08 -8.35
N GLY A 10 -30.03 24.35 -7.14
CA GLY A 10 -29.44 23.82 -5.90
C GLY A 10 -29.44 22.28 -5.84
N VAL A 11 -30.57 21.67 -6.27
CA VAL A 11 -30.66 20.19 -6.31
C VAL A 11 -29.68 19.59 -7.35
N ILE A 12 -29.60 20.19 -8.54
CA ILE A 12 -28.66 19.74 -9.58
C ILE A 12 -27.22 19.84 -9.09
N MET A 13 -26.84 20.96 -8.47
CA MET A 13 -25.50 21.13 -7.91
C MET A 13 -25.19 20.11 -6.82
N LEU A 14 -26.13 19.83 -5.94
CA LEU A 14 -25.97 18.82 -4.89
C LEU A 14 -25.72 17.43 -5.49
N VAL A 15 -26.52 17.05 -6.50
CA VAL A 15 -26.35 15.76 -7.20
C VAL A 15 -24.98 15.66 -7.87
N LEU A 16 -24.55 16.73 -8.54
CA LEU A 16 -23.22 16.76 -9.17
C LEU A 16 -22.08 16.62 -8.15
N ILE A 17 -22.20 17.27 -6.97
CA ILE A 17 -21.23 17.13 -5.89
C ILE A 17 -21.18 15.69 -5.37
N ILE A 18 -22.34 15.06 -5.15
CA ILE A 18 -22.41 13.67 -4.67
C ILE A 18 -21.76 12.71 -5.68
N ILE A 19 -22.10 12.85 -6.97
CA ILE A 19 -21.52 12.03 -8.04
C ILE A 19 -20.01 12.26 -8.14
N GLY A 20 -19.55 13.52 -8.16
CA GLY A 20 -18.14 13.87 -8.22
C GLY A 20 -17.35 13.33 -7.03
N SER A 21 -17.91 13.42 -5.82
CA SER A 21 -17.30 12.87 -4.61
C SER A 21 -17.23 11.34 -4.66
N GLY A 22 -18.27 10.68 -5.15
CA GLY A 22 -18.30 9.23 -5.34
C GLY A 22 -17.22 8.77 -6.31
N ILE A 23 -17.07 9.43 -7.46
CA ILE A 23 -16.03 9.12 -8.44
C ILE A 23 -14.62 9.34 -7.85
N ALA A 24 -14.42 10.43 -7.11
CA ALA A 24 -13.12 10.71 -6.47
C ALA A 24 -12.76 9.66 -5.41
N LEU A 25 -13.71 9.19 -4.62
CA LEU A 25 -13.50 8.11 -3.66
C LEU A 25 -13.13 6.80 -4.37
N LEU A 26 -13.85 6.44 -5.42
CA LEU A 26 -13.57 5.24 -6.20
C LEU A 26 -12.19 5.31 -6.85
N ALA A 27 -11.81 6.46 -7.42
CA ALA A 27 -10.51 6.66 -8.05
C ALA A 27 -9.33 6.51 -7.09
N ASN A 28 -9.55 6.80 -5.79
CA ASN A 28 -8.50 6.72 -4.78
C ASN A 28 -8.58 5.46 -3.91
N TRP A 29 -9.53 4.56 -4.16
CA TRP A 29 -9.80 3.40 -3.30
C TRP A 29 -8.57 2.54 -3.08
N ASN A 30 -7.89 2.14 -4.14
CA ASN A 30 -6.69 1.31 -4.06
C ASN A 30 -5.53 2.01 -3.33
N SER A 31 -5.39 3.32 -3.55
CA SER A 31 -4.41 4.14 -2.83
C SER A 31 -4.70 4.20 -1.32
N MET A 32 -5.97 4.25 -0.95
CA MET A 32 -6.38 4.24 0.46
C MET A 32 -6.13 2.87 1.11
N LEU A 33 -6.45 1.77 0.40
CA LEU A 33 -6.15 0.42 0.87
C LEU A 33 -4.65 0.21 1.09
N LEU A 34 -3.84 0.58 0.10
CA LEU A 34 -2.38 0.49 0.23
C LEU A 34 -1.86 1.26 1.44
N ARG A 35 -2.34 2.50 1.64
CA ARG A 35 -1.95 3.30 2.82
C ARG A 35 -2.36 2.63 4.13
N GLY A 36 -3.51 1.96 4.16
CA GLY A 36 -3.93 1.16 5.30
C GLY A 36 -2.92 0.06 5.60
N PHE A 37 -2.64 -0.82 4.64
CA PHE A 37 -1.67 -1.91 4.79
C PHE A 37 -0.28 -1.43 5.21
N VAL A 38 0.22 -0.34 4.60
CA VAL A 38 1.50 0.26 4.98
C VAL A 38 1.47 0.80 6.42
N SER A 39 0.36 1.43 6.82
CA SER A 39 0.18 1.93 8.18
C SER A 39 0.17 0.81 9.21
N ASP A 40 -0.50 -0.30 8.90
CA ASP A 40 -0.59 -1.47 9.77
C ASP A 40 0.80 -2.09 9.98
N LEU A 41 1.54 -2.38 8.90
CA LEU A 41 2.92 -2.88 9.00
C LEU A 41 3.82 -1.93 9.80
N ARG A 42 3.75 -0.63 9.53
CA ARG A 42 4.55 0.35 10.28
C ARG A 42 4.16 0.42 11.77
N SER A 43 2.90 0.21 12.08
CA SER A 43 2.42 0.18 13.47
C SER A 43 2.97 -1.03 14.22
N GLU A 44 2.96 -2.20 13.58
CA GLU A 44 3.55 -3.43 14.13
C GLU A 44 5.06 -3.27 14.36
N LEU A 45 5.78 -2.74 13.36
CA LEU A 45 7.22 -2.49 13.46
C LEU A 45 7.56 -1.50 14.58
N ARG A 46 6.76 -0.44 14.77
CA ARG A 46 6.95 0.52 15.86
C ARG A 46 6.64 -0.04 17.24
N ALA A 47 5.74 -1.01 17.32
CA ALA A 47 5.40 -1.67 18.58
C ALA A 47 6.47 -2.69 19.00
N ALA A 48 7.29 -3.16 18.06
CA ALA A 48 8.38 -4.07 18.34
C ALA A 48 9.59 -3.32 18.92
N GLU A 49 10.12 -3.80 20.02
CA GLU A 49 11.26 -3.20 20.70
C GLU A 49 12.56 -3.38 19.87
N GLY A 50 13.40 -2.36 19.84
CA GLY A 50 14.67 -2.39 19.12
C GLY A 50 14.59 -2.26 17.61
N ILE A 51 13.44 -1.82 17.05
CA ILE A 51 13.27 -1.54 15.62
C ILE A 51 13.19 -0.03 15.37
N GLU A 52 14.05 0.44 14.48
CA GLU A 52 14.03 1.79 13.93
C GLU A 52 13.60 1.75 12.46
N ILE A 53 12.52 2.47 12.11
CA ILE A 53 12.06 2.60 10.72
C ILE A 53 12.87 3.69 10.02
N ILE A 54 13.55 3.33 8.94
CA ILE A 54 14.40 4.24 8.13
C ILE A 54 13.62 4.82 6.96
N GLU A 55 12.96 3.94 6.16
CA GLU A 55 12.32 4.34 4.92
C GLU A 55 11.15 3.42 4.61
N THR A 56 10.22 3.88 3.78
CA THR A 56 9.07 3.07 3.36
C THR A 56 8.78 3.33 1.89
N VAL A 57 8.62 2.27 1.12
CA VAL A 57 8.21 2.31 -0.29
C VAL A 57 7.03 1.38 -0.50
N SER A 58 6.13 1.73 -1.42
CA SER A 58 4.97 0.90 -1.71
C SER A 58 4.37 1.23 -3.06
N ASP A 59 3.72 0.26 -3.68
CA ASP A 59 2.96 0.44 -4.91
C ASP A 59 1.81 -0.57 -4.99
N TYR A 60 0.86 -0.30 -5.89
CA TYR A 60 -0.22 -1.21 -6.21
C TYR A 60 -0.45 -1.25 -7.73
N GLY A 61 -0.95 -2.37 -8.21
CA GLY A 61 -1.20 -2.60 -9.62
C GLY A 61 -0.97 -4.07 -9.97
N LYS A 62 -0.66 -4.35 -11.23
CA LYS A 62 -0.29 -5.70 -11.71
C LYS A 62 1.18 -6.01 -11.44
N LEU A 63 1.59 -5.95 -10.20
CA LEU A 63 3.00 -5.95 -9.78
C LEU A 63 3.75 -7.26 -10.03
N GLY A 64 3.03 -8.37 -10.14
CA GLY A 64 3.61 -9.71 -10.32
C GLY A 64 3.46 -10.32 -11.72
N GLY A 65 2.98 -9.55 -12.71
CA GLY A 65 2.80 -10.05 -14.09
C GLY A 65 1.39 -10.57 -14.39
N ASN A 66 1.21 -11.73 -15.00
CA ASN A 66 0.00 -12.24 -15.66
C ASN A 66 -1.30 -12.39 -14.83
N GLY A 67 -1.41 -11.77 -13.69
CA GLY A 67 -2.64 -11.78 -12.89
C GLY A 67 -3.71 -10.82 -13.40
N ASN A 68 -4.99 -11.20 -13.28
CA ASN A 68 -6.12 -10.33 -13.57
C ASN A 68 -6.51 -9.44 -12.39
N GLY A 69 -5.68 -9.39 -11.33
CA GLY A 69 -5.95 -8.69 -10.08
C GLY A 69 -4.98 -7.54 -9.80
N ILE A 70 -5.44 -6.58 -9.02
CA ILE A 70 -4.57 -5.57 -8.43
C ILE A 70 -3.90 -6.21 -7.21
N ASN A 71 -2.61 -6.04 -7.10
CA ASN A 71 -1.81 -6.46 -5.96
C ASN A 71 -1.30 -5.23 -5.22
N PHE A 72 -1.15 -5.36 -3.93
CA PHE A 72 -0.58 -4.34 -3.05
C PHE A 72 0.75 -4.86 -2.54
N PHE A 73 1.75 -4.03 -2.63
CA PHE A 73 3.08 -4.33 -2.14
C PHE A 73 3.60 -3.15 -1.33
N GLY A 74 4.21 -3.44 -0.20
CA GLY A 74 4.92 -2.43 0.59
C GLY A 74 6.16 -3.03 1.21
N ALA A 75 7.19 -2.22 1.32
CA ALA A 75 8.43 -2.58 1.96
C ALA A 75 8.90 -1.45 2.87
N VAL A 76 9.35 -1.81 4.05
CA VAL A 76 9.87 -0.91 5.08
C VAL A 76 11.32 -1.26 5.35
N LEU A 77 12.21 -0.29 5.16
CA LEU A 77 13.59 -0.41 5.54
C LEU A 77 13.73 -0.13 7.03
N VAL A 78 14.31 -1.07 7.75
CA VAL A 78 14.47 -0.97 9.20
C VAL A 78 15.89 -1.28 9.63
N LYS A 79 16.28 -0.71 10.77
CA LYS A 79 17.41 -1.17 11.56
C LYS A 79 16.82 -1.94 12.75
N ALA A 80 17.30 -3.18 12.96
CA ALA A 80 16.89 -4.03 14.08
C ALA A 80 18.12 -4.32 14.93
N GLU A 81 18.03 -4.09 16.24
CA GLU A 81 19.09 -4.43 17.18
C GLU A 81 19.26 -5.95 17.29
N ASP A 82 18.15 -6.68 17.29
CA ASP A 82 18.11 -8.14 17.26
C ASP A 82 17.20 -8.61 16.11
N PRO A 83 17.74 -9.32 15.09
CA PRO A 83 16.95 -9.86 14.00
C PRO A 83 15.86 -10.86 14.43
N ALA A 84 15.99 -11.50 15.60
CA ALA A 84 14.98 -12.43 16.11
C ALA A 84 13.61 -11.76 16.32
N VAL A 85 13.58 -10.45 16.51
CA VAL A 85 12.33 -9.67 16.58
C VAL A 85 11.60 -9.69 15.24
N LEU A 86 12.32 -9.66 14.12
CA LEU A 86 11.74 -9.76 12.77
C LEU A 86 11.20 -11.17 12.51
N ASP A 87 11.92 -12.22 12.95
CA ASP A 87 11.44 -13.61 12.87
C ASP A 87 10.12 -13.78 13.63
N ALA A 88 10.02 -13.20 14.82
CA ALA A 88 8.81 -13.26 15.62
C ALA A 88 7.64 -12.53 14.91
N LEU A 89 7.88 -11.35 14.36
CA LEU A 89 6.89 -10.55 13.64
C LEU A 89 6.34 -11.32 12.43
N VAL A 90 7.22 -11.89 11.60
CA VAL A 90 6.81 -12.67 10.42
C VAL A 90 6.05 -13.94 10.84
N SER A 91 6.50 -14.63 11.89
CA SER A 91 5.86 -15.86 12.38
C SER A 91 4.46 -15.64 12.96
N LEU A 92 4.20 -14.46 13.50
CA LEU A 92 2.92 -14.06 14.08
C LEU A 92 1.97 -13.42 13.08
N ASN A 93 2.43 -13.19 11.84
CA ASN A 93 1.62 -12.54 10.80
C ASN A 93 0.26 -13.23 10.61
N LYS A 94 -0.81 -12.43 10.68
CA LYS A 94 -2.20 -12.83 10.40
C LYS A 94 -2.91 -11.89 9.43
N ASP A 95 -2.33 -10.75 9.16
CA ASP A 95 -2.98 -9.63 8.50
C ASP A 95 -2.60 -9.52 7.01
N PHE A 96 -1.43 -10.07 6.63
CA PHE A 96 -0.96 -10.08 5.25
C PHE A 96 -0.96 -11.49 4.66
N GLU A 97 -1.25 -11.59 3.37
CA GLU A 97 -1.15 -12.85 2.61
C GLU A 97 0.30 -13.38 2.63
N LEU A 98 1.27 -12.47 2.47
CA LEU A 98 2.68 -12.72 2.67
C LEU A 98 3.29 -11.56 3.45
N LEU A 99 4.04 -11.89 4.47
CA LEU A 99 4.94 -11.00 5.18
C LEU A 99 6.27 -11.72 5.35
N ASP A 100 7.36 -11.08 4.98
CA ASP A 100 8.69 -11.66 5.07
C ASP A 100 9.74 -10.56 5.20
N TYR A 101 10.99 -10.93 5.49
CA TYR A 101 12.08 -9.98 5.54
C TYR A 101 13.38 -10.57 4.99
N TYR A 102 14.29 -9.69 4.60
CA TYR A 102 15.65 -10.06 4.21
C TYR A 102 16.65 -8.95 4.57
N LYS A 103 17.93 -9.31 4.67
CA LYS A 103 19.00 -8.32 4.88
C LYS A 103 19.22 -7.50 3.61
N GLN A 104 19.27 -6.19 3.72
CA GLN A 104 19.46 -5.33 2.56
C GLN A 104 20.86 -5.52 1.96
N GLU A 105 20.91 -5.88 0.67
CA GLU A 105 22.15 -6.00 -0.10
C GLU A 105 22.28 -4.92 -1.18
N LYS A 106 21.14 -4.39 -1.64
CA LYS A 106 21.05 -3.37 -2.69
C LYS A 106 19.87 -2.42 -2.43
N ARG A 107 19.81 -1.32 -3.16
CA ARG A 107 18.71 -0.36 -3.05
C ARG A 107 17.43 -0.85 -3.73
N GLU A 108 17.58 -1.53 -4.85
CA GLU A 108 16.47 -2.04 -5.65
C GLU A 108 15.80 -3.22 -4.95
N ILE A 109 14.48 -3.24 -5.01
CA ILE A 109 13.67 -4.35 -4.52
C ILE A 109 13.43 -5.29 -5.70
N ASP A 110 14.13 -6.41 -5.70
CA ASP A 110 14.07 -7.42 -6.76
C ASP A 110 13.33 -8.66 -6.26
N LEU A 111 12.05 -8.47 -5.97
CA LEU A 111 11.18 -9.55 -5.53
C LEU A 111 10.17 -9.89 -6.61
N LYS A 112 9.89 -11.18 -6.76
CA LYS A 112 8.90 -11.71 -7.71
C LYS A 112 7.55 -10.99 -7.61
N TYR A 113 7.16 -10.59 -6.41
CA TYR A 113 5.88 -9.95 -6.12
C TYR A 113 5.84 -8.45 -6.44
N ALA A 114 6.99 -7.85 -6.73
CA ALA A 114 7.13 -6.43 -7.00
C ALA A 114 8.00 -6.13 -8.25
N GLN A 115 8.27 -7.13 -9.08
CA GLN A 115 9.22 -7.00 -10.21
C GLN A 115 8.86 -5.91 -11.22
N TYR A 116 7.58 -5.53 -11.33
CA TYR A 116 7.11 -4.48 -12.23
C TYR A 116 6.88 -3.12 -11.53
N ALA A 117 7.08 -3.07 -10.22
CA ALA A 117 6.93 -1.82 -9.46
C ALA A 117 8.16 -0.90 -9.54
N HIS A 118 9.34 -1.44 -9.89
CA HIS A 118 10.61 -0.71 -9.95
C HIS A 118 10.91 0.09 -8.67
N LEU A 119 10.59 -0.49 -7.52
CA LEU A 119 10.78 0.15 -6.22
C LEU A 119 12.24 0.09 -5.78
N SER A 120 12.72 1.18 -5.19
CA SER A 120 14.05 1.26 -4.59
C SER A 120 14.04 2.15 -3.35
N PHE A 121 14.97 1.87 -2.43
CA PHE A 121 15.24 2.73 -1.29
C PHE A 121 16.33 3.76 -1.63
N GLU A 122 16.26 4.91 -1.00
CA GLU A 122 17.33 5.91 -1.07
C GLU A 122 18.52 5.50 -0.20
N ASN A 123 18.22 4.86 0.95
CA ASN A 123 19.19 4.44 1.93
C ASN A 123 19.70 3.01 1.66
N LEU A 124 20.98 2.78 1.94
CA LEU A 124 21.63 1.46 1.88
C LEU A 124 22.65 1.34 3.02
N SER A 125 22.52 0.29 3.82
CA SER A 125 23.48 -0.06 4.86
C SER A 125 23.48 -1.57 5.13
N PRO A 126 24.64 -2.16 5.44
CA PRO A 126 24.70 -3.57 5.84
C PRO A 126 24.01 -3.86 7.18
N GLU A 127 23.58 -2.83 7.92
CA GLU A 127 22.82 -2.99 9.17
C GLU A 127 21.32 -3.02 8.95
N TYR A 128 20.85 -2.77 7.72
CA TYR A 128 19.43 -2.65 7.43
C TYR A 128 18.83 -3.96 6.96
N TYR A 129 17.55 -4.10 7.28
CA TYR A 129 16.67 -5.17 6.83
C TYR A 129 15.50 -4.58 6.06
N VAL A 130 15.03 -5.30 5.06
CA VAL A 130 13.83 -4.99 4.31
C VAL A 130 12.71 -5.89 4.80
N VAL A 131 11.72 -5.33 5.47
CA VAL A 131 10.48 -6.03 5.84
C VAL A 131 9.43 -5.67 4.81
N TRP A 132 8.84 -6.66 4.17
CA TRP A 132 7.91 -6.43 3.06
C TRP A 132 6.66 -7.28 3.18
N PHE A 133 5.55 -6.74 2.69
CA PHE A 133 4.31 -7.48 2.56
C PHE A 133 3.83 -7.53 1.11
N TYR A 134 3.08 -8.57 0.80
CA TYR A 134 2.29 -8.71 -0.39
C TYR A 134 0.85 -9.04 -0.01
N GLN A 135 -0.09 -8.42 -0.70
CA GLN A 135 -1.51 -8.64 -0.53
C GLN A 135 -2.19 -8.66 -1.90
N SER A 136 -2.86 -9.76 -2.24
CA SER A 136 -3.68 -9.82 -3.43
C SER A 136 -4.99 -9.04 -3.23
N SER A 137 -5.53 -8.52 -4.31
CA SER A 137 -6.77 -7.74 -4.25
C SER A 137 -7.99 -8.61 -3.99
N HIS A 138 -8.93 -8.06 -3.24
CA HIS A 138 -10.31 -8.53 -3.29
C HIS A 138 -10.92 -8.27 -4.68
N PRO A 139 -11.85 -9.11 -5.17
CA PRO A 139 -12.47 -8.97 -6.49
C PRO A 139 -13.02 -7.58 -6.81
N HIS A 140 -13.45 -6.84 -5.80
CA HIS A 140 -14.00 -5.49 -5.94
C HIS A 140 -12.95 -4.42 -6.27
N ALA A 141 -11.69 -4.61 -5.88
CA ALA A 141 -10.61 -3.66 -6.17
C ALA A 141 -10.24 -3.66 -7.67
N ASN A 142 -10.44 -4.77 -8.36
CA ASN A 142 -10.14 -4.91 -9.80
C ASN A 142 -11.01 -4.04 -10.70
N LEU A 143 -12.26 -3.75 -10.27
CA LEU A 143 -13.20 -2.90 -11.01
C LEU A 143 -12.83 -1.41 -10.95
N LEU A 144 -11.92 -1.03 -10.06
CA LEU A 144 -11.57 0.35 -9.73
C LEU A 144 -10.13 0.71 -10.14
N ASP A 145 -9.50 -0.12 -10.96
CA ASP A 145 -8.16 0.17 -11.48
C ASP A 145 -8.22 1.23 -12.59
N ILE A 146 -8.00 2.48 -12.17
CA ILE A 146 -7.95 3.63 -13.09
C ILE A 146 -6.53 3.86 -13.61
N LYS A 147 -5.50 3.26 -13.01
CA LYS A 147 -4.12 3.41 -13.47
C LYS A 147 -3.84 2.72 -14.81
N GLY A 148 -4.71 1.79 -15.26
CA GLY A 148 -4.65 1.19 -16.59
C GLY A 148 -3.25 0.66 -16.95
N HIS A 149 -2.89 -0.48 -16.41
CA HIS A 149 -1.65 -1.18 -16.78
C HIS A 149 -1.93 -2.30 -17.77
#